data_20f6b57c2ba5dd775de61ea8c9681ea4
#
_entry.id   20f6b57c2ba5dd775de61ea8c9681ea4
#
_cell.length_a   1.000
_cell.length_b   1.000
_cell.length_c   1.000
_cell.angle_alpha   90.00
_cell.angle_beta   90.00
_cell.angle_gamma   90.00
#
_symmetry.space_group_name_H-M   'P 1'
#
loop_
_entity.id
_entity.type
_entity.pdbx_description
1 polymer ?
#
loop_
_entity_poly.entity_id
_entity_poly.type
_entity_poly.pdbx_seq_one_letter_code
_entity_poly.pdbx_strand_id
1 'polypeptide(L)'
;MNTKNDSFIKGYLKVTKLLYRLTKYATFFCYIGTALVAFFVASVFFSDLSEKTILAYTQLGIHKSNYSAFNYKLIIFSISIQGVFIGVTNSLLLRNLNQILKNVMEQKPFIYNNAISIRIMGGLLVVQALIGYIYDFIEDLIFLKHRVSFELFYSEVPVLLFGVCLLILSGVFRYGCYLQEEYDSLL
;
A
#
# COMPACT_ATOMS: atom_id res chain seq x y z
N MET A 1 -8.45 36.51 22.20
CA MET A 1 -8.23 35.26 21.39
C MET A 1 -6.76 35.00 21.42
N ASN A 2 -6.33 33.76 21.74
CA ASN A 2 -4.96 33.47 22.23
C ASN A 2 -3.99 33.34 21.04
N THR A 3 -3.08 34.32 20.86
CA THR A 3 -2.09 34.38 19.76
C THR A 3 -1.24 33.10 19.60
N LYS A 4 -1.11 32.33 20.70
CA LYS A 4 -0.38 31.05 20.73
C LYS A 4 -1.12 29.91 19.98
N ASN A 5 -2.46 29.90 20.06
CA ASN A 5 -3.28 28.93 19.34
C ASN A 5 -3.29 29.23 17.83
N ASP A 6 -3.29 30.48 17.42
CA ASP A 6 -3.27 30.89 16.02
C ASP A 6 -1.94 30.49 15.32
N SER A 7 -0.82 30.60 16.02
CA SER A 7 0.50 30.20 15.50
C SER A 7 0.60 28.69 15.34
N PHE A 8 0.04 27.92 16.29
CA PHE A 8 0.00 26.45 16.23
C PHE A 8 -0.86 25.96 15.05
N ILE A 9 -2.07 26.52 14.91
CA ILE A 9 -2.98 26.16 13.81
C ILE A 9 -2.36 26.47 12.45
N LYS A 10 -1.71 27.64 12.29
CA LYS A 10 -1.01 28.00 11.05
C LYS A 10 0.15 27.05 10.74
N GLY A 11 0.93 26.66 11.75
CA GLY A 11 2.01 25.68 11.62
C GLY A 11 1.48 24.31 11.17
N TYR A 12 0.44 23.82 11.83
CA TYR A 12 -0.23 22.57 11.51
C TYR A 12 -0.75 22.54 10.06
N LEU A 13 -1.47 23.58 9.63
CA LEU A 13 -1.97 23.69 8.26
C LEU A 13 -0.85 23.74 7.20
N LYS A 14 0.27 24.39 7.53
CA LYS A 14 1.44 24.42 6.63
C LYS A 14 2.03 23.03 6.42
N VAL A 15 2.19 22.25 7.49
CA VAL A 15 2.67 20.85 7.44
C VAL A 15 1.69 19.99 6.66
N THR A 16 0.40 20.07 6.95
CA THR A 16 -0.66 19.31 6.26
C THR A 16 -0.67 19.62 4.76
N LYS A 17 -0.49 20.89 4.38
CA LYS A 17 -0.41 21.30 2.96
C LYS A 17 0.84 20.75 2.26
N LEU A 18 1.97 20.67 2.97
CA LEU A 18 3.18 20.05 2.45
C LEU A 18 2.97 18.54 2.24
N LEU A 19 2.44 17.85 3.24
CA LEU A 19 2.12 16.42 3.18
C LEU A 19 1.15 16.12 2.03
N TYR A 20 0.09 16.92 1.87
CA TYR A 20 -0.85 16.76 0.76
C TYR A 20 -0.18 16.86 -0.61
N ARG A 21 0.76 17.80 -0.79
CA ARG A 21 1.51 17.91 -2.05
C ARG A 21 2.41 16.70 -2.28
N LEU A 22 3.14 16.28 -1.25
CA LEU A 22 4.03 15.11 -1.34
C LEU A 22 3.26 13.84 -1.66
N THR A 23 2.14 13.59 -0.96
CA THR A 23 1.32 12.39 -1.21
C THR A 23 0.64 12.44 -2.58
N LYS A 24 0.28 13.62 -3.08
CA LYS A 24 -0.25 13.77 -4.44
C LYS A 24 0.78 13.40 -5.51
N TYR A 25 2.02 13.86 -5.37
CA TYR A 25 3.10 13.46 -6.28
C TYR A 25 3.43 11.96 -6.13
N ALA A 26 3.49 11.46 -4.90
CA ALA A 26 3.70 10.03 -4.64
C ALA A 26 2.62 9.17 -5.30
N THR A 27 1.35 9.58 -5.25
CA THR A 27 0.24 8.89 -5.93
C THR A 27 0.46 8.84 -7.44
N PHE A 28 0.87 9.96 -8.04
CA PHE A 28 1.16 10.03 -9.47
C PHE A 28 2.29 9.09 -9.88
N PHE A 29 3.42 9.11 -9.15
CA PHE A 29 4.53 8.19 -9.41
C PHE A 29 4.16 6.72 -9.17
N CYS A 30 3.30 6.46 -8.18
CA CYS A 30 2.81 5.12 -7.91
C CYS A 30 1.97 4.57 -9.08
N TYR A 31 1.11 5.37 -9.68
CA TYR A 31 0.36 4.98 -10.89
C TYR A 31 1.29 4.70 -12.07
N ILE A 32 2.27 5.56 -12.31
CA ILE A 32 3.25 5.36 -13.39
C ILE A 32 4.03 4.07 -13.15
N GLY A 33 4.55 3.87 -11.93
CA GLY A 33 5.29 2.66 -11.57
C GLY A 33 4.45 1.40 -11.76
N THR A 34 3.19 1.40 -11.32
CA THR A 34 2.27 0.27 -11.50
C THR A 34 2.01 0.00 -12.99
N ALA A 35 1.81 1.04 -13.79
CA ALA A 35 1.61 0.90 -15.24
C ALA A 35 2.85 0.34 -15.94
N LEU A 36 4.06 0.77 -15.54
CA LEU A 36 5.32 0.23 -16.09
C LEU A 36 5.50 -1.24 -15.73
N VAL A 37 5.21 -1.65 -14.48
CA VAL A 37 5.26 -3.05 -14.07
C VAL A 37 4.23 -3.87 -14.85
N ALA A 38 3.00 -3.39 -15.01
CA ALA A 38 1.96 -4.06 -15.79
C ALA A 38 2.37 -4.22 -17.28
N PHE A 39 2.97 -3.19 -17.87
CA PHE A 39 3.52 -3.25 -19.22
C PHE A 39 4.66 -4.28 -19.34
N PHE A 40 5.55 -4.31 -18.33
CA PHE A 40 6.62 -5.30 -18.27
C PHE A 40 6.06 -6.73 -18.18
N VAL A 41 5.05 -6.98 -17.35
CA VAL A 41 4.35 -8.27 -17.27
C VAL A 41 3.82 -8.69 -18.64
N ALA A 42 3.14 -7.80 -19.33
CA ALA A 42 2.59 -8.06 -20.67
C ALA A 42 3.73 -8.39 -21.65
N SER A 43 4.83 -7.63 -21.64
CA SER A 43 5.97 -7.87 -22.52
C SER A 43 6.63 -9.22 -22.28
N VAL A 44 6.78 -9.65 -21.03
CA VAL A 44 7.33 -10.97 -20.66
C VAL A 44 6.41 -12.09 -21.12
N PHE A 45 5.09 -11.90 -21.03
CA PHE A 45 4.12 -12.91 -21.44
C PHE A 45 4.13 -13.14 -22.96
N PHE A 46 4.19 -12.05 -23.74
CA PHE A 46 4.12 -12.12 -25.21
C PHE A 46 5.47 -12.31 -25.91
N SER A 47 6.61 -12.20 -25.20
CA SER A 47 7.92 -12.38 -25.79
C SER A 47 8.40 -13.81 -25.68
N ASP A 48 8.94 -14.34 -26.78
CA ASP A 48 9.82 -15.52 -26.77
C ASP A 48 11.19 -15.10 -26.22
N LEU A 49 11.24 -14.82 -24.92
CA LEU A 49 12.49 -14.49 -24.23
C LEU A 49 13.45 -15.65 -24.33
N SER A 50 14.56 -15.44 -25.03
CA SER A 50 15.63 -16.43 -25.10
C SER A 50 16.20 -16.65 -23.69
N GLU A 51 16.66 -17.87 -23.44
CA GLU A 51 17.27 -18.29 -22.16
C GLU A 51 18.38 -17.34 -21.70
N LYS A 52 19.11 -16.71 -22.65
CA LYS A 52 20.17 -15.72 -22.38
C LYS A 52 19.63 -14.40 -21.81
N THR A 53 18.48 -13.96 -22.26
CA THR A 53 17.85 -12.71 -21.78
C THR A 53 17.30 -12.90 -20.37
N ILE A 54 16.73 -14.07 -20.09
CA ILE A 54 16.24 -14.45 -18.76
C ILE A 54 17.41 -14.49 -17.75
N LEU A 55 18.55 -15.07 -18.15
CA LEU A 55 19.77 -15.12 -17.33
C LEU A 55 20.32 -13.73 -17.01
N ALA A 56 20.22 -12.76 -17.91
CA ALA A 56 20.65 -11.38 -17.66
C ALA A 56 19.79 -10.69 -16.60
N TYR A 57 18.48 -10.95 -16.58
CA TYR A 57 17.56 -10.42 -15.54
C TYR A 57 17.73 -11.13 -14.19
N THR A 58 18.15 -12.39 -14.16
CA THR A 58 18.38 -13.16 -12.92
C THR A 58 19.71 -12.84 -12.24
N GLN A 59 20.65 -12.14 -12.90
CA GLN A 59 21.85 -11.61 -12.23
C GLN A 59 21.51 -10.57 -11.14
N LEU A 60 20.28 -10.09 -11.09
CA LEU A 60 19.78 -9.17 -10.06
C LEU A 60 19.44 -9.83 -8.70
N GLY A 61 19.89 -11.05 -8.43
CA GLY A 61 19.83 -11.62 -7.08
C GLY A 61 19.27 -13.02 -6.93
N ILE A 62 18.89 -13.70 -8.00
CA ILE A 62 18.39 -15.08 -7.89
C ILE A 62 19.59 -16.04 -8.02
N HIS A 63 19.90 -16.75 -6.95
CA HIS A 63 20.97 -17.76 -6.93
C HIS A 63 20.78 -18.79 -8.04
N LYS A 64 21.88 -19.12 -8.74
CA LYS A 64 21.99 -20.25 -9.69
C LYS A 64 21.58 -21.56 -9.01
N SER A 65 20.33 -21.93 -9.08
CA SER A 65 19.88 -23.29 -8.81
C SER A 65 19.28 -23.86 -10.09
N ASN A 66 19.33 -25.16 -10.25
CA ASN A 66 19.02 -25.97 -11.45
C ASN A 66 17.60 -25.82 -12.04
N TYR A 67 17.17 -24.60 -12.36
CA TYR A 67 15.85 -24.32 -12.90
C TYR A 67 15.86 -24.37 -14.43
N SER A 68 14.82 -24.97 -15.00
CA SER A 68 14.55 -24.92 -16.46
C SER A 68 14.09 -23.49 -16.87
N ALA A 69 14.27 -23.14 -18.15
CA ALA A 69 13.83 -21.84 -18.68
C ALA A 69 12.33 -21.56 -18.44
N PHE A 70 11.50 -22.60 -18.40
CA PHE A 70 10.07 -22.51 -18.08
C PHE A 70 9.83 -22.04 -16.65
N ASN A 71 10.60 -22.51 -15.68
CA ASN A 71 10.45 -22.10 -14.27
C ASN A 71 10.81 -20.62 -14.08
N TYR A 72 11.80 -20.08 -14.81
CA TYR A 72 12.16 -18.66 -14.72
C TYR A 72 11.04 -17.75 -15.24
N LYS A 73 10.36 -18.10 -16.33
CA LYS A 73 9.20 -17.33 -16.82
C LYS A 73 8.09 -17.27 -15.76
N LEU A 74 7.79 -18.38 -15.10
CA LEU A 74 6.79 -18.43 -14.04
C LEU A 74 7.18 -17.57 -12.85
N ILE A 75 8.46 -17.57 -12.42
CA ILE A 75 8.96 -16.75 -11.33
C ILE A 75 8.80 -15.26 -11.66
N ILE A 76 9.29 -14.81 -12.81
CA ILE A 76 9.20 -13.41 -13.23
C ILE A 76 7.73 -13.00 -13.32
N PHE A 77 6.87 -13.85 -13.87
CA PHE A 77 5.45 -13.58 -13.99
C PHE A 77 4.78 -13.45 -12.61
N SER A 78 5.07 -14.34 -11.67
CA SER A 78 4.49 -14.31 -10.34
C SER A 78 4.92 -13.07 -9.54
N ILE A 79 6.22 -12.75 -9.52
CA ILE A 79 6.76 -11.53 -8.87
C ILE A 79 6.12 -10.26 -9.48
N SER A 80 5.95 -10.26 -10.80
CA SER A 80 5.39 -9.11 -11.50
C SER A 80 3.91 -8.90 -11.21
N ILE A 81 3.11 -9.98 -11.10
CA ILE A 81 1.69 -9.89 -10.68
C ILE A 81 1.59 -9.34 -9.27
N GLN A 82 2.42 -9.83 -8.35
CA GLN A 82 2.48 -9.31 -6.99
C GLN A 82 2.84 -7.82 -6.98
N GLY A 83 3.82 -7.40 -7.79
CA GLY A 83 4.20 -6.00 -7.94
C GLY A 83 3.06 -5.10 -8.43
N VAL A 84 2.25 -5.57 -9.40
CA VAL A 84 1.04 -4.86 -9.85
C VAL A 84 0.02 -4.75 -8.72
N PHE A 85 -0.23 -5.84 -8.00
CA PHE A 85 -1.18 -5.85 -6.88
C PHE A 85 -0.77 -4.86 -5.78
N ILE A 86 0.50 -4.88 -5.35
CA ILE A 86 1.05 -3.93 -4.37
C ILE A 86 0.94 -2.50 -4.89
N GLY A 87 1.27 -2.26 -6.16
CA GLY A 87 1.19 -0.93 -6.79
C GLY A 87 -0.23 -0.36 -6.80
N VAL A 88 -1.23 -1.20 -7.15
CA VAL A 88 -2.65 -0.80 -7.11
C VAL A 88 -3.08 -0.49 -5.69
N THR A 89 -2.76 -1.37 -4.73
CA THR A 89 -3.11 -1.19 -3.32
C THR A 89 -2.51 0.09 -2.76
N ASN A 90 -1.21 0.34 -2.98
CA ASN A 90 -0.54 1.57 -2.53
C ASN A 90 -1.12 2.83 -3.18
N SER A 91 -1.52 2.76 -4.45
CA SER A 91 -2.19 3.88 -5.14
C SER A 91 -3.53 4.21 -4.49
N LEU A 92 -4.31 3.20 -4.11
CA LEU A 92 -5.58 3.38 -3.38
C LEU A 92 -5.37 3.92 -1.97
N LEU A 93 -4.34 3.44 -1.24
CA LEU A 93 -3.96 3.96 0.07
C LEU A 93 -3.63 5.45 0.00
N LEU A 94 -2.75 5.85 -0.94
CA LEU A 94 -2.36 7.24 -1.14
C LEU A 94 -3.54 8.13 -1.55
N ARG A 95 -4.45 7.62 -2.36
CA ARG A 95 -5.68 8.35 -2.75
C ARG A 95 -6.56 8.64 -1.53
N ASN A 96 -6.80 7.65 -0.68
CA ASN A 96 -7.61 7.84 0.55
C ASN A 96 -6.90 8.79 1.53
N LEU A 97 -5.58 8.68 1.68
CA LEU A 97 -4.78 9.59 2.49
C LEU A 97 -4.87 11.03 1.97
N ASN A 98 -4.78 11.24 0.65
CA ASN A 98 -4.95 12.56 0.03
C ASN A 98 -6.32 13.16 0.34
N GLN A 99 -7.38 12.35 0.34
CA GLN A 99 -8.72 12.81 0.68
C GLN A 99 -8.82 13.28 2.14
N ILE A 100 -8.24 12.51 3.07
CA ILE A 100 -8.18 12.90 4.49
C ILE A 100 -7.41 14.20 4.66
N LEU A 101 -6.23 14.32 4.07
CA LEU A 101 -5.40 15.53 4.16
C LEU A 101 -6.11 16.76 3.58
N LYS A 102 -6.87 16.61 2.49
CA LYS A 102 -7.69 17.67 1.93
C LYS A 102 -8.75 18.15 2.91
N ASN A 103 -9.49 17.22 3.50
CA ASN A 103 -10.55 17.55 4.47
C ASN A 103 -9.97 18.21 5.74
N VAL A 104 -8.77 17.77 6.18
CA VAL A 104 -8.06 18.40 7.29
C VAL A 104 -7.64 19.84 6.96
N MET A 105 -7.20 20.11 5.72
CA MET A 105 -6.89 21.49 5.28
C MET A 105 -8.13 22.37 5.24
N GLU A 106 -9.31 21.81 4.98
CA GLU A 106 -10.60 22.49 5.02
C GLU A 106 -11.14 22.63 6.47
N GLN A 107 -10.33 22.30 7.47
CA GLN A 107 -10.66 22.34 8.91
C GLN A 107 -11.87 21.45 9.29
N LYS A 108 -12.06 20.37 8.55
CA LYS A 108 -13.10 19.36 8.77
C LYS A 108 -12.50 17.98 9.02
N PRO A 109 -11.72 17.79 10.12
CA PRO A 109 -11.07 16.50 10.39
C PRO A 109 -12.06 15.38 10.75
N PHE A 110 -13.13 15.73 11.48
CA PHE A 110 -14.14 14.78 11.96
C PHE A 110 -15.36 14.80 11.04
N ILE A 111 -15.20 14.24 9.84
CA ILE A 111 -16.30 13.97 8.92
C ILE A 111 -16.38 12.47 8.61
N TYR A 112 -17.59 11.99 8.40
CA TYR A 112 -17.85 10.57 8.14
C TYR A 112 -16.99 10.00 6.99
N ASN A 113 -16.74 10.80 5.95
CA ASN A 113 -15.89 10.39 4.82
C ASN A 113 -14.45 10.10 5.24
N ASN A 114 -13.90 10.78 6.25
CA ASN A 114 -12.55 10.49 6.76
C ASN A 114 -12.53 9.14 7.49
N ALA A 115 -13.55 8.85 8.29
CA ALA A 115 -13.68 7.55 8.95
C ALA A 115 -13.78 6.41 7.93
N ILE A 116 -14.54 6.60 6.84
CA ILE A 116 -14.61 5.64 5.73
C ILE A 116 -13.24 5.46 5.06
N SER A 117 -12.54 6.56 4.75
CA SER A 117 -11.22 6.50 4.11
C SER A 117 -10.22 5.72 4.99
N ILE A 118 -10.20 5.97 6.31
CA ILE A 118 -9.34 5.23 7.25
C ILE A 118 -9.72 3.74 7.27
N ARG A 119 -11.00 3.41 7.27
CA ARG A 119 -11.48 2.02 7.22
C ARG A 119 -11.03 1.31 5.95
N ILE A 120 -11.16 1.97 4.79
CA ILE A 120 -10.73 1.41 3.50
C ILE A 120 -9.22 1.17 3.53
N MET A 121 -8.43 2.13 4.03
CA MET A 121 -6.97 1.97 4.15
C MET A 121 -6.61 0.79 5.05
N GLY A 122 -7.24 0.64 6.21
CA GLY A 122 -7.03 -0.50 7.10
C GLY A 122 -7.38 -1.83 6.43
N GLY A 123 -8.53 -1.90 5.76
CA GLY A 123 -8.95 -3.10 5.02
C GLY A 123 -7.97 -3.47 3.88
N LEU A 124 -7.51 -2.48 3.11
CA LEU A 124 -6.53 -2.71 2.04
C LEU A 124 -5.22 -3.28 2.58
N LEU A 125 -4.70 -2.78 3.71
CA LEU A 125 -3.48 -3.30 4.32
C LEU A 125 -3.66 -4.73 4.84
N VAL A 126 -4.79 -5.04 5.48
CA VAL A 126 -5.09 -6.41 5.93
C VAL A 126 -5.14 -7.36 4.74
N VAL A 127 -5.84 -7.00 3.66
CA VAL A 127 -5.93 -7.81 2.44
C VAL A 127 -4.54 -7.96 1.80
N GLN A 128 -3.74 -6.89 1.75
CA GLN A 128 -2.38 -6.94 1.22
C GLN A 128 -1.50 -7.92 2.00
N ALA A 129 -1.53 -7.86 3.33
CA ALA A 129 -0.77 -8.78 4.18
C ALA A 129 -1.21 -10.24 3.99
N LEU A 130 -2.51 -10.50 3.95
CA LEU A 130 -3.03 -11.86 3.73
C LEU A 130 -2.64 -12.43 2.37
N ILE A 131 -2.72 -11.62 1.32
CA ILE A 131 -2.28 -12.03 -0.03
C ILE A 131 -0.77 -12.24 -0.06
N GLY A 132 0.02 -11.40 0.61
CA GLY A 132 1.46 -11.59 0.77
C GLY A 132 1.78 -12.95 1.38
N TYR A 133 1.16 -13.32 2.50
CA TYR A 133 1.33 -14.63 3.12
C TYR A 133 0.99 -15.80 2.20
N ILE A 134 -0.13 -15.69 1.47
CA ILE A 134 -0.55 -16.74 0.53
C ILE A 134 0.48 -16.86 -0.60
N TYR A 135 0.94 -15.73 -1.11
CA TYR A 135 1.94 -15.68 -2.19
C TYR A 135 3.25 -16.33 -1.76
N ASP A 136 3.79 -15.95 -0.63
CA ASP A 136 5.03 -16.48 -0.08
C ASP A 136 4.92 -17.99 0.20
N PHE A 137 3.77 -18.44 0.72
CA PHE A 137 3.50 -19.85 0.94
C PHE A 137 3.49 -20.65 -0.37
N ILE A 138 2.86 -20.12 -1.42
CA ILE A 138 2.82 -20.75 -2.76
C ILE A 138 4.24 -20.78 -3.36
N GLU A 139 5.00 -19.69 -3.22
CA GLU A 139 6.37 -19.61 -3.71
C GLU A 139 7.26 -20.69 -3.05
N ASP A 140 7.19 -20.83 -1.73
CA ASP A 140 7.94 -21.84 -1.00
C ASP A 140 7.55 -23.27 -1.42
N LEU A 141 6.28 -23.52 -1.69
CA LEU A 141 5.76 -24.82 -2.12
C LEU A 141 6.21 -25.17 -3.55
N ILE A 142 6.21 -24.20 -4.48
CA ILE A 142 6.61 -24.42 -5.87
C ILE A 142 8.14 -24.60 -5.99
N PHE A 143 8.91 -23.80 -5.24
CA PHE A 143 10.36 -23.77 -5.38
C PHE A 143 11.10 -24.71 -4.43
N LEU A 144 10.38 -25.56 -3.68
CA LEU A 144 10.97 -26.55 -2.77
C LEU A 144 12.05 -25.93 -1.85
N LYS A 145 11.91 -24.67 -1.50
CA LYS A 145 12.71 -24.07 -0.45
C LYS A 145 12.29 -24.72 0.87
N HIS A 146 12.92 -25.85 1.22
CA HIS A 146 12.69 -26.59 2.47
C HIS A 146 13.00 -25.80 3.76
N ARG A 147 13.20 -24.50 3.66
CA ARG A 147 13.24 -23.60 4.79
C ARG A 147 11.92 -22.81 4.76
N VAL A 148 10.97 -23.29 5.56
CA VAL A 148 9.96 -22.39 6.12
C VAL A 148 10.75 -21.35 6.91
N SER A 149 11.23 -20.34 6.21
CA SER A 149 12.04 -19.30 6.82
C SER A 149 11.08 -18.50 7.67
N PHE A 150 11.39 -18.43 8.97
CA PHE A 150 10.72 -17.51 9.90
C PHE A 150 10.74 -16.05 9.40
N GLU A 151 11.55 -15.73 8.40
CA GLU A 151 11.59 -14.44 7.69
C GLU A 151 10.24 -14.05 7.09
N LEU A 152 9.43 -15.01 6.61
CA LEU A 152 8.06 -14.81 6.12
C LEU A 152 7.14 -14.13 7.16
N PHE A 153 7.29 -14.50 8.44
CA PHE A 153 6.50 -13.90 9.51
C PHE A 153 6.87 -12.44 9.78
N TYR A 154 8.11 -12.02 9.51
CA TYR A 154 8.56 -10.68 9.87
C TYR A 154 8.14 -9.59 8.89
N SER A 155 7.90 -9.90 7.61
CA SER A 155 7.57 -8.90 6.59
C SER A 155 6.11 -8.45 6.64
N GLU A 156 5.17 -9.38 6.79
CA GLU A 156 3.73 -9.10 6.63
C GLU A 156 3.02 -8.78 7.96
N VAL A 157 3.56 -9.26 9.11
CA VAL A 157 2.99 -8.98 10.44
C VAL A 157 2.87 -7.50 10.74
N PRO A 158 3.90 -6.66 10.53
CA PRO A 158 3.77 -5.21 10.77
C PRO A 158 2.68 -4.56 9.91
N VAL A 159 2.55 -4.97 8.63
CA VAL A 159 1.54 -4.46 7.71
C VAL A 159 0.14 -4.84 8.19
N LEU A 160 -0.05 -6.10 8.60
CA LEU A 160 -1.29 -6.61 9.16
C LEU A 160 -1.69 -5.86 10.42
N LEU A 161 -0.76 -5.71 11.37
CA LEU A 161 -1.00 -4.98 12.63
C LEU A 161 -1.36 -3.53 12.36
N PHE A 162 -0.65 -2.85 11.45
CA PHE A 162 -0.96 -1.48 11.08
C PHE A 162 -2.34 -1.37 10.43
N GLY A 163 -2.73 -2.32 9.58
CA GLY A 163 -4.07 -2.41 9.01
C GLY A 163 -5.15 -2.54 10.08
N VAL A 164 -4.95 -3.43 11.06
CA VAL A 164 -5.88 -3.61 12.20
C VAL A 164 -5.96 -2.33 13.04
N CYS A 165 -4.83 -1.67 13.33
CA CYS A 165 -4.83 -0.39 14.04
C CYS A 165 -5.66 0.68 13.31
N LEU A 166 -5.55 0.78 11.97
CA LEU A 166 -6.37 1.71 11.19
C LEU A 166 -7.86 1.35 11.24
N LEU A 167 -8.22 0.07 11.24
CA LEU A 167 -9.62 -0.35 11.38
C LEU A 167 -10.20 0.09 12.72
N ILE A 168 -9.45 -0.10 13.81
CA ILE A 168 -9.85 0.37 15.14
C ILE A 168 -9.95 1.91 15.15
N LEU A 169 -8.96 2.60 14.60
CA LEU A 169 -8.92 4.06 14.53
C LEU A 169 -10.13 4.60 13.73
N SER A 170 -10.56 3.92 12.68
CA SER A 170 -11.76 4.31 11.92
C SER A 170 -13.03 4.31 12.78
N GLY A 171 -13.12 3.36 13.71
CA GLY A 171 -14.21 3.31 14.69
C GLY A 171 -14.20 4.51 15.65
N VAL A 172 -13.01 4.87 16.14
CA VAL A 172 -12.83 6.07 17.01
C VAL A 172 -13.20 7.34 16.25
N PHE A 173 -12.76 7.48 15.00
CA PHE A 173 -13.14 8.64 14.16
C PHE A 173 -14.65 8.71 13.93
N ARG A 174 -15.28 7.57 13.65
CA ARG A 174 -16.75 7.52 13.49
C ARG A 174 -17.49 7.94 14.75
N TYR A 175 -17.01 7.50 15.92
CA TYR A 175 -17.55 7.92 17.19
C TYR A 175 -17.36 9.42 17.43
N GLY A 176 -16.19 9.97 17.07
CA GLY A 176 -15.93 11.42 17.11
C GLY A 176 -16.88 12.23 16.21
N CYS A 177 -17.22 11.72 15.01
CA CYS A 177 -18.22 12.35 14.15
C CYS A 177 -19.60 12.38 14.82
N TYR A 178 -20.00 11.27 15.42
CA TYR A 178 -21.28 11.18 16.14
C TYR A 178 -21.38 12.20 17.29
N LEU A 179 -20.34 12.31 18.12
CA LEU A 179 -20.30 13.29 19.21
C LEU A 179 -20.35 14.74 18.71
N GLN A 180 -19.70 15.01 17.57
CA GLN A 180 -19.74 16.35 16.97
C GLN A 180 -21.15 16.69 16.47
N GLU A 181 -21.82 15.76 15.77
CA GLU A 181 -23.21 15.93 15.31
C GLU A 181 -24.17 16.16 16.48
N GLU A 182 -24.00 15.41 17.58
CA GLU A 182 -24.81 15.56 18.79
C GLU A 182 -24.60 16.95 19.42
N TYR A 183 -23.34 17.40 19.52
CA TYR A 183 -23.01 18.72 20.04
C TYR A 183 -23.59 19.86 19.18
N ASP A 184 -23.46 19.74 17.85
CA ASP A 184 -23.97 20.73 16.90
C ASP A 184 -25.52 20.81 16.92
N SER A 185 -26.19 19.70 17.31
CA SER A 185 -27.65 19.67 17.44
C SER A 185 -28.18 20.32 18.71
N LEU A 186 -27.32 20.58 19.71
CA LEU A 186 -27.67 21.20 20.99
C LEU A 186 -27.48 22.72 20.97
N LEU A 187 -26.87 23.27 19.93
CA LEU A 187 -26.62 24.71 19.74
C LEU A 187 -27.65 25.34 18.81
#